data_ad061ce099fd5c220637c8d4fa310d26
#
_entry.id   ad061ce099fd5c220637c8d4fa310d26
#
_cell.length_a   1.000
_cell.length_b   1.000
_cell.length_c   1.000
_cell.angle_alpha   90.00
_cell.angle_beta   90.00
_cell.angle_gamma   90.00
#
_symmetry.space_group_name_H-M   'P 1'
#
loop_
_entity.id
_entity.type
_entity.pdbx_description
1 polymer ?
#
loop_
_entity_poly.entity_id
_entity_poly.type
_entity_poly.pdbx_seq_one_letter_code
_entity_poly.pdbx_strand_id
1 'polypeptide(L)'
;VEADDVISYVKNSPMFSEWQKVIVSADKDFIQLLDDKTILHRPIQKEYLNKNSIVEKFGIHPLNFALARAIVGDSSDNLPGVPRVGMETVAKRFSFLKEEATYYLSDVITECEKSENKQKVYTNILDNEELIENNYDIMQLSSPMLSIQAKQGIDDTFEQYKPHYNQTEIRKLMLQDGVLTVTTTDLEQRFNNIITSFSE
;
A
#
# COMPACT_ATOMS: atom_id res chain seq x y z
N VAL A 1 -15.12 -6.02 2.11
CA VAL A 1 -13.69 -6.24 2.38
C VAL A 1 -12.97 -6.17 1.06
N GLU A 2 -12.06 -5.25 0.93
CA GLU A 2 -11.21 -5.08 -0.24
C GLU A 2 -9.90 -5.88 -0.05
N ALA A 3 -9.23 -6.22 -1.15
CA ALA A 3 -7.99 -6.98 -1.08
C ALA A 3 -6.89 -6.22 -0.32
N ASP A 4 -6.89 -4.90 -0.44
CA ASP A 4 -5.91 -4.01 0.18
C ASP A 4 -5.99 -4.01 1.70
N ASP A 5 -7.21 -4.08 2.25
CA ASP A 5 -7.45 -4.25 3.68
C ASP A 5 -6.85 -5.57 4.18
N VAL A 6 -7.06 -6.66 3.41
CA VAL A 6 -6.52 -7.98 3.76
C VAL A 6 -5.00 -7.97 3.72
N ILE A 7 -4.40 -7.39 2.67
CA ILE A 7 -2.94 -7.29 2.52
C ILE A 7 -2.35 -6.48 3.68
N SER A 8 -2.97 -5.36 4.02
CA SER A 8 -2.53 -4.54 5.16
C SER A 8 -2.64 -5.30 6.48
N TYR A 9 -3.75 -5.98 6.71
CA TYR A 9 -3.95 -6.78 7.92
C TYR A 9 -2.89 -7.87 8.06
N VAL A 10 -2.66 -8.64 6.99
CA VAL A 10 -1.66 -9.72 6.96
C VAL A 10 -0.24 -9.16 7.17
N LYS A 11 0.10 -8.05 6.50
CA LYS A 11 1.38 -7.37 6.65
C LYS A 11 1.66 -6.98 8.11
N ASN A 12 0.63 -6.51 8.82
CA ASN A 12 0.73 -6.06 10.21
C ASN A 12 0.53 -7.19 11.23
N SER A 13 0.17 -8.41 10.80
CA SER A 13 -0.07 -9.54 11.69
C SER A 13 1.20 -9.91 12.48
N PRO A 14 1.09 -10.13 13.80
CA PRO A 14 2.18 -10.64 14.62
C PRO A 14 2.77 -11.97 14.13
N MET A 15 1.95 -12.79 13.44
CA MET A 15 2.36 -14.07 12.85
C MET A 15 3.55 -13.91 11.90
N PHE A 16 3.62 -12.77 11.19
CA PHE A 16 4.67 -12.49 10.19
C PHE A 16 5.62 -11.36 10.60
N SER A 17 5.69 -11.02 11.89
CA SER A 17 6.51 -9.91 12.39
C SER A 17 8.00 -10.06 12.07
N GLU A 18 8.51 -11.30 12.06
CA GLU A 18 9.92 -11.60 11.79
C GLU A 18 10.23 -11.83 10.30
N TRP A 19 9.20 -11.85 9.45
CA TRP A 19 9.37 -12.18 8.04
C TRP A 19 9.69 -10.94 7.20
N GLN A 20 10.55 -11.15 6.19
CA GLN A 20 10.65 -10.24 5.06
C GLN A 20 9.38 -10.37 4.23
N LYS A 21 8.68 -9.26 4.00
CA LYS A 21 7.43 -9.21 3.25
C LYS A 21 7.65 -8.54 1.90
N VAL A 22 7.11 -9.14 0.86
CA VAL A 22 7.14 -8.58 -0.50
C VAL A 22 5.71 -8.43 -0.99
N ILE A 23 5.22 -7.20 -1.08
CA ILE A 23 3.94 -6.90 -1.71
C ILE A 23 4.20 -6.82 -3.22
N VAL A 24 3.44 -7.59 -4.01
CA VAL A 24 3.55 -7.58 -5.48
C VAL A 24 2.34 -6.88 -6.05
N SER A 25 2.48 -5.61 -6.42
CA SER A 25 1.39 -4.79 -6.95
C SER A 25 1.91 -3.63 -7.79
N ALA A 26 1.09 -3.16 -8.74
CA ALA A 26 1.33 -1.90 -9.45
C ALA A 26 0.80 -0.69 -8.66
N ASP A 27 -0.04 -0.92 -7.65
CA ASP A 27 -0.69 0.10 -6.86
C ASP A 27 0.31 0.85 -5.96
N LYS A 28 0.17 2.17 -5.94
CA LYS A 28 1.00 3.05 -5.12
C LYS A 28 0.51 3.16 -3.69
N ASP A 29 -0.73 2.76 -3.41
CA ASP A 29 -1.29 2.87 -2.07
C ASP A 29 -0.59 1.93 -1.09
N PHE A 30 -0.02 0.84 -1.58
CA PHE A 30 0.85 -0.03 -0.79
C PHE A 30 2.17 0.60 -0.35
N ILE A 31 2.56 1.76 -0.90
CA ILE A 31 3.77 2.48 -0.45
C ILE A 31 3.68 2.82 1.04
N GLN A 32 2.50 3.15 1.54
CA GLN A 32 2.27 3.46 2.95
C GLN A 32 2.54 2.27 3.90
N LEU A 33 2.61 1.05 3.38
CA LEU A 33 2.88 -0.17 4.15
C LEU A 33 4.36 -0.54 4.23
N LEU A 34 5.26 0.22 3.57
CA LEU A 34 6.68 -0.09 3.54
C LEU A 34 7.37 0.25 4.86
N ASP A 35 8.17 -0.69 5.33
CA ASP A 35 8.99 -0.58 6.54
C ASP A 35 10.34 -1.30 6.34
N ASP A 36 11.06 -1.59 7.43
CA ASP A 36 12.35 -2.28 7.36
C ASP A 36 12.25 -3.73 6.85
N LYS A 37 11.09 -4.36 7.00
CA LYS A 37 10.83 -5.75 6.61
C LYS A 37 9.83 -5.88 5.47
N THR A 38 9.32 -4.77 4.92
CA THR A 38 8.30 -4.78 3.86
C THR A 38 8.76 -3.97 2.66
N ILE A 39 8.76 -4.59 1.49
CA ILE A 39 9.07 -3.96 0.21
C ILE A 39 7.92 -4.13 -0.78
N LEU A 40 7.82 -3.23 -1.75
CA LEU A 40 6.86 -3.31 -2.86
C LEU A 40 7.59 -3.66 -4.16
N HIS A 41 7.21 -4.78 -4.77
CA HIS A 41 7.64 -5.13 -6.12
C HIS A 41 6.55 -4.73 -7.10
N ARG A 42 6.90 -3.86 -8.05
CA ARG A 42 6.02 -3.41 -9.13
C ARG A 42 6.41 -4.13 -10.43
N PRO A 43 5.74 -5.23 -10.79
CA PRO A 43 6.21 -6.14 -11.86
C PRO A 43 6.19 -5.49 -13.25
N ILE A 44 5.20 -4.63 -13.55
CA ILE A 44 5.08 -3.94 -14.83
C ILE A 44 6.24 -2.94 -15.02
N GLN A 45 6.58 -2.19 -13.96
CA GLN A 45 7.67 -1.21 -13.94
C GLN A 45 9.04 -1.87 -13.72
N LYS A 46 9.07 -3.17 -13.35
CA LYS A 46 10.28 -3.93 -12.97
C LYS A 46 11.06 -3.22 -11.85
N GLU A 47 10.35 -2.65 -10.89
CA GLU A 47 10.88 -1.80 -9.83
C GLU A 47 10.64 -2.44 -8.47
N TYR A 48 11.66 -2.38 -7.59
CA TYR A 48 11.52 -2.70 -6.17
C TYR A 48 11.60 -1.41 -5.37
N LEU A 49 10.61 -1.17 -4.53
CA LEU A 49 10.54 0.00 -3.66
C LEU A 49 10.66 -0.44 -2.21
N ASN A 50 11.48 0.28 -1.46
CA ASN A 50 11.62 0.18 -0.01
C ASN A 50 11.45 1.57 0.63
N LYS A 51 11.41 1.65 1.95
CA LYS A 51 11.20 2.93 2.65
C LYS A 51 12.20 4.01 2.23
N ASN A 52 13.47 3.68 2.07
CA ASN A 52 14.51 4.65 1.71
C ASN A 52 14.33 5.17 0.29
N SER A 53 14.03 4.29 -0.67
CA SER A 53 13.79 4.69 -2.06
C SER A 53 12.57 5.60 -2.20
N ILE A 54 11.55 5.46 -1.33
CA ILE A 54 10.39 6.34 -1.31
C ILE A 54 10.76 7.71 -0.77
N VAL A 55 11.52 7.76 0.31
CA VAL A 55 12.01 9.03 0.87
C VAL A 55 12.89 9.78 -0.15
N GLU A 56 13.76 9.07 -0.86
CA GLU A 56 14.59 9.66 -1.92
C GLU A 56 13.77 10.17 -3.11
N LYS A 57 12.78 9.38 -3.55
CA LYS A 57 11.98 9.65 -4.75
C LYS A 57 10.93 10.74 -4.53
N PHE A 58 10.26 10.74 -3.38
CA PHE A 58 9.11 11.59 -3.10
C PHE A 58 9.37 12.65 -2.01
N GLY A 59 10.43 12.52 -1.23
CA GLY A 59 10.69 13.39 -0.07
C GLY A 59 9.69 13.20 1.08
N ILE A 60 9.01 12.05 1.12
CA ILE A 60 7.96 11.70 2.10
C ILE A 60 8.23 10.30 2.60
N HIS A 61 8.15 10.11 3.91
CA HIS A 61 8.28 8.80 4.53
C HIS A 61 7.02 7.95 4.28
N PRO A 62 7.11 6.63 4.09
CA PRO A 62 5.95 5.75 3.90
C PRO A 62 4.85 5.94 4.93
N LEU A 63 5.15 6.13 6.20
CA LEU A 63 4.18 6.40 7.28
C LEU A 63 3.27 7.60 7.00
N ASN A 64 3.75 8.58 6.22
CA ASN A 64 3.05 9.81 5.90
C ASN A 64 2.52 9.83 4.45
N PHE A 65 2.70 8.71 3.72
CA PHE A 65 2.40 8.68 2.29
C PHE A 65 0.90 8.77 2.01
N ALA A 66 0.06 8.12 2.84
CA ALA A 66 -1.39 8.22 2.75
C ALA A 66 -1.88 9.66 2.96
N LEU A 67 -1.34 10.37 3.96
CA LEU A 67 -1.68 11.78 4.21
C LEU A 67 -1.29 12.67 3.02
N ALA A 68 -0.10 12.48 2.48
CA ALA A 68 0.34 13.22 1.30
C ALA A 68 -0.55 12.93 0.07
N ARG A 69 -0.95 11.68 -0.13
CA ARG A 69 -1.89 11.26 -1.18
C ARG A 69 -3.27 11.86 -0.99
N ALA A 70 -3.77 11.89 0.24
CA ALA A 70 -5.06 12.52 0.55
C ALA A 70 -5.11 14.00 0.17
N ILE A 71 -4.00 14.73 0.36
CA ILE A 71 -3.88 16.14 -0.06
C ILE A 71 -3.84 16.25 -1.60
N VAL A 72 -3.06 15.40 -2.27
CA VAL A 72 -2.84 15.45 -3.72
C VAL A 72 -4.02 14.89 -4.50
N GLY A 73 -4.75 13.93 -3.91
CA GLY A 73 -5.81 13.17 -4.55
C GLY A 73 -5.28 12.05 -5.45
N ASP A 74 -6.21 11.26 -5.98
CA ASP A 74 -5.95 10.22 -6.97
C ASP A 74 -6.98 10.25 -8.09
N SER A 75 -6.52 10.56 -9.29
CA SER A 75 -7.39 10.59 -10.47
C SER A 75 -7.80 9.20 -10.95
N SER A 76 -7.04 8.13 -10.62
CA SER A 76 -7.40 6.76 -10.99
C SER A 76 -8.62 6.27 -10.19
N ASP A 77 -8.74 6.70 -8.95
CA ASP A 77 -9.86 6.38 -8.05
C ASP A 77 -10.93 7.46 -8.00
N ASN A 78 -10.81 8.44 -8.91
CA ASN A 78 -11.74 9.58 -8.99
C ASN A 78 -11.80 10.40 -7.68
N LEU A 79 -10.69 10.47 -6.95
CA LEU A 79 -10.55 11.26 -5.73
C LEU A 79 -9.89 12.60 -6.07
N PRO A 80 -10.63 13.72 -6.01
CA PRO A 80 -10.05 15.04 -6.26
C PRO A 80 -9.09 15.41 -5.15
N GLY A 81 -7.95 16.02 -5.50
CA GLY A 81 -7.02 16.59 -4.55
C GLY A 81 -7.21 18.10 -4.37
N VAL A 82 -6.45 18.67 -3.44
CA VAL A 82 -6.40 20.12 -3.23
C VAL A 82 -5.91 20.83 -4.50
N PRO A 83 -6.64 21.83 -5.01
CA PRO A 83 -6.29 22.49 -6.25
C PRO A 83 -4.86 23.05 -6.25
N ARG A 84 -4.07 22.72 -7.29
CA ARG A 84 -2.68 23.17 -7.49
C ARG A 84 -1.68 22.71 -6.44
N VAL A 85 -2.00 21.66 -5.71
CA VAL A 85 -1.10 21.03 -4.74
C VAL A 85 -0.75 19.63 -5.24
N GLY A 86 0.49 19.43 -5.64
CA GLY A 86 1.03 18.14 -6.06
C GLY A 86 2.01 17.58 -5.06
N MET A 87 2.45 16.34 -5.24
CA MET A 87 3.33 15.61 -4.33
C MET A 87 4.63 16.39 -4.02
N GLU A 88 5.27 16.97 -5.03
CA GLU A 88 6.49 17.79 -4.83
C GLU A 88 6.22 19.03 -3.97
N THR A 89 5.02 19.63 -4.12
CA THR A 89 4.62 20.78 -3.31
C THR A 89 4.43 20.37 -1.86
N VAL A 90 3.76 19.24 -1.61
CA VAL A 90 3.57 18.68 -0.27
C VAL A 90 4.93 18.40 0.38
N ALA A 91 5.80 17.65 -0.28
CA ALA A 91 7.13 17.32 0.23
C ALA A 91 7.99 18.55 0.55
N LYS A 92 7.91 19.57 -0.30
CA LYS A 92 8.68 20.82 -0.13
C LYS A 92 8.15 21.71 0.99
N ARG A 93 6.82 21.75 1.18
CA ARG A 93 6.18 22.64 2.17
C ARG A 93 6.08 22.01 3.55
N PHE A 94 5.93 20.72 3.62
CA PHE A 94 5.79 19.95 4.84
C PHE A 94 6.96 18.98 4.98
N SER A 95 8.18 19.52 5.10
CA SER A 95 9.43 18.74 5.14
C SER A 95 9.48 17.73 6.30
N PHE A 96 8.70 17.94 7.35
CA PHE A 96 8.56 17.01 8.46
C PHE A 96 7.93 15.67 8.04
N LEU A 97 7.14 15.62 6.95
CA LEU A 97 6.58 14.37 6.42
C LEU A 97 7.65 13.39 5.90
N LYS A 98 8.90 13.85 5.78
CA LYS A 98 10.06 13.02 5.44
C LYS A 98 10.58 12.20 6.62
N GLU A 99 10.28 12.62 7.84
CA GLU A 99 10.76 11.98 9.06
C GLU A 99 10.07 10.63 9.30
N GLU A 100 10.78 9.72 9.96
CA GLU A 100 10.26 8.42 10.39
C GLU A 100 9.38 8.57 11.65
N ALA A 101 8.35 9.40 11.52
CA ALA A 101 7.33 9.66 12.52
C ALA A 101 5.98 9.76 11.82
N THR A 102 4.90 9.44 12.53
CA THR A 102 3.54 9.58 12.00
C THR A 102 3.04 10.99 12.26
N TYR A 103 2.60 11.66 11.20
CA TYR A 103 1.97 12.97 11.25
C TYR A 103 0.51 12.87 10.80
N TYR A 104 -0.30 13.77 11.31
CA TYR A 104 -1.73 13.84 11.07
C TYR A 104 -2.10 15.09 10.28
N LEU A 105 -3.33 15.17 9.79
CA LEU A 105 -3.82 16.36 9.11
C LEU A 105 -3.71 17.61 9.99
N SER A 106 -3.96 17.48 11.30
CA SER A 106 -3.82 18.57 12.26
C SER A 106 -2.43 19.21 12.31
N ASP A 107 -1.37 18.42 12.05
CA ASP A 107 0.00 18.94 12.00
C ASP A 107 0.20 19.78 10.73
N VAL A 108 -0.35 19.32 9.59
CA VAL A 108 -0.35 20.04 8.33
C VAL A 108 -1.12 21.36 8.44
N ILE A 109 -2.32 21.33 9.04
CA ILE A 109 -3.15 22.51 9.28
C ILE A 109 -2.41 23.51 10.18
N THR A 110 -1.83 23.03 11.28
CA THR A 110 -1.05 23.87 12.21
C THR A 110 0.10 24.56 11.48
N GLU A 111 0.78 23.87 10.56
CA GLU A 111 1.87 24.48 9.79
C GLU A 111 1.34 25.52 8.78
N CYS A 112 0.19 25.25 8.17
CA CYS A 112 -0.46 26.23 7.29
C CYS A 112 -0.86 27.50 8.04
N GLU A 113 -1.36 27.40 9.26
CA GLU A 113 -1.77 28.52 10.10
C GLU A 113 -0.59 29.37 10.59
N LYS A 114 0.55 28.73 10.94
CA LYS A 114 1.77 29.41 11.37
C LYS A 114 2.43 30.23 10.26
N SER A 115 2.14 29.93 9.00
CA SER A 115 2.77 30.60 7.88
C SER A 115 2.27 32.04 7.76
N GLU A 116 3.12 33.01 8.12
CA GLU A 116 2.86 34.45 7.95
C GLU A 116 2.63 34.85 6.49
N ASN A 117 3.24 34.12 5.56
CA ASN A 117 3.03 34.25 4.12
C ASN A 117 1.79 33.48 3.71
N LYS A 118 0.66 34.15 3.52
CA LYS A 118 -0.59 33.58 2.95
C LYS A 118 -0.38 33.09 1.50
N GLN A 119 0.52 32.13 1.32
CA GLN A 119 0.71 31.50 0.01
C GLN A 119 -0.53 30.69 -0.35
N LYS A 120 -0.94 30.76 -1.62
CA LYS A 120 -2.15 30.07 -2.10
C LYS A 120 -2.20 28.56 -1.78
N VAL A 121 -1.03 27.94 -1.62
CA VAL A 121 -0.94 26.51 -1.23
C VAL A 121 -1.55 26.29 0.15
N TYR A 122 -1.15 27.08 1.14
CA TYR A 122 -1.64 26.95 2.50
C TYR A 122 -3.14 27.30 2.60
N THR A 123 -3.56 28.37 1.96
CA THR A 123 -4.99 28.74 1.92
C THR A 123 -5.81 27.64 1.26
N ASN A 124 -5.34 27.08 0.13
CA ASN A 124 -6.05 26.00 -0.55
C ASN A 124 -6.17 24.74 0.33
N ILE A 125 -5.16 24.43 1.15
CA ILE A 125 -5.21 23.29 2.08
C ILE A 125 -6.22 23.55 3.18
N LEU A 126 -6.19 24.72 3.81
CA LEU A 126 -7.14 25.13 4.84
C LEU A 126 -8.59 25.14 4.33
N ASP A 127 -8.82 25.61 3.11
CA ASP A 127 -10.14 25.68 2.50
C ASP A 127 -10.67 24.27 2.08
N ASN A 128 -9.83 23.23 2.09
CA ASN A 128 -10.17 21.88 1.66
C ASN A 128 -9.91 20.81 2.74
N GLU A 129 -9.93 21.18 4.01
CA GLU A 129 -9.66 20.27 5.13
C GLU A 129 -10.58 19.04 5.12
N GLU A 130 -11.88 19.24 4.99
CA GLU A 130 -12.89 18.16 4.92
C GLU A 130 -12.65 17.22 3.73
N LEU A 131 -12.23 17.77 2.58
CA LEU A 131 -11.86 16.96 1.41
C LEU A 131 -10.67 16.06 1.72
N ILE A 132 -9.65 16.59 2.40
CA ILE A 132 -8.44 15.85 2.74
C ILE A 132 -8.77 14.75 3.76
N GLU A 133 -9.59 15.03 4.77
CA GLU A 133 -10.07 14.04 5.74
C GLU A 133 -10.78 12.88 5.04
N ASN A 134 -11.76 13.18 4.18
CA ASN A 134 -12.51 12.18 3.44
C ASN A 134 -11.59 11.34 2.54
N ASN A 135 -10.65 11.96 1.84
CA ASN A 135 -9.67 11.24 1.04
C ASN A 135 -8.78 10.34 1.89
N TYR A 136 -8.32 10.83 3.05
CA TYR A 136 -7.49 10.06 3.96
C TYR A 136 -8.21 8.83 4.49
N ASP A 137 -9.45 8.96 4.90
CA ASP A 137 -10.29 7.86 5.39
C ASP A 137 -10.47 6.76 4.34
N ILE A 138 -10.55 7.14 3.07
CA ILE A 138 -10.69 6.19 1.95
C ILE A 138 -9.35 5.52 1.62
N MET A 139 -8.24 6.29 1.62
CA MET A 139 -6.94 5.83 1.12
C MET A 139 -6.07 5.15 2.18
N GLN A 140 -6.32 5.39 3.48
CA GLN A 140 -5.44 4.87 4.52
C GLN A 140 -5.58 3.35 4.68
N LEU A 141 -4.46 2.66 4.77
CA LEU A 141 -4.35 1.22 5.01
C LEU A 141 -3.75 0.91 6.40
N SER A 142 -3.45 1.92 7.20
CA SER A 142 -2.88 1.73 8.53
C SER A 142 -3.85 1.09 9.53
N SER A 143 -5.16 1.32 9.31
CA SER A 143 -6.23 0.75 10.12
C SER A 143 -7.34 0.20 9.22
N PRO A 144 -7.12 -0.98 8.59
CA PRO A 144 -8.08 -1.55 7.67
C PRO A 144 -9.42 -1.84 8.34
N MET A 145 -10.51 -1.48 7.68
CA MET A 145 -11.89 -1.65 8.17
C MET A 145 -12.36 -3.10 8.05
N LEU A 146 -11.70 -4.02 8.75
CA LEU A 146 -12.07 -5.43 8.79
C LEU A 146 -12.89 -5.73 10.03
N SER A 147 -14.02 -6.43 9.84
CA SER A 147 -14.79 -6.98 10.97
C SER A 147 -13.99 -8.04 11.73
N ILE A 148 -14.35 -8.28 12.98
CA ILE A 148 -13.71 -9.33 13.79
C ILE A 148 -13.81 -10.68 13.08
N GLN A 149 -14.97 -10.99 12.48
CA GLN A 149 -15.18 -12.23 11.73
C GLN A 149 -14.27 -12.33 10.49
N ALA A 150 -14.07 -11.22 9.78
CA ALA A 150 -13.16 -11.19 8.63
C ALA A 150 -11.71 -11.43 9.06
N LYS A 151 -11.26 -10.78 10.14
CA LYS A 151 -9.92 -10.99 10.71
C LYS A 151 -9.70 -12.44 11.12
N GLN A 152 -10.67 -13.02 11.86
CA GLN A 152 -10.60 -14.41 12.28
C GLN A 152 -10.58 -15.37 11.08
N GLY A 153 -11.40 -15.14 10.05
CA GLY A 153 -11.38 -15.96 8.85
C GLY A 153 -10.05 -15.88 8.08
N ILE A 154 -9.36 -14.74 8.09
CA ILE A 154 -8.02 -14.59 7.52
C ILE A 154 -7.01 -15.42 8.34
N ASP A 155 -7.01 -15.26 9.66
CA ASP A 155 -6.09 -15.98 10.55
C ASP A 155 -6.29 -17.49 10.46
N ASP A 156 -7.52 -17.97 10.52
CA ASP A 156 -7.89 -19.40 10.36
C ASP A 156 -7.40 -19.93 8.99
N THR A 157 -7.50 -19.11 7.94
CA THR A 157 -7.02 -19.49 6.61
C THR A 157 -5.51 -19.71 6.61
N PHE A 158 -4.74 -18.81 7.21
CA PHE A 158 -3.28 -18.97 7.30
C PHE A 158 -2.85 -20.15 8.15
N GLU A 159 -3.57 -20.45 9.24
CA GLU A 159 -3.26 -21.57 10.12
C GLU A 159 -3.61 -22.94 9.51
N GLN A 160 -4.70 -23.00 8.76
CA GLN A 160 -5.27 -24.27 8.27
C GLN A 160 -4.91 -24.56 6.82
N TYR A 161 -4.58 -23.52 6.02
CA TYR A 161 -4.33 -23.69 4.60
C TYR A 161 -3.04 -24.48 4.35
N LYS A 162 -3.19 -25.60 3.63
CA LYS A 162 -2.05 -26.36 3.12
C LYS A 162 -1.99 -26.19 1.61
N PRO A 163 -0.90 -25.61 1.10
CA PRO A 163 -0.72 -25.46 -0.34
C PRO A 163 -0.83 -26.82 -1.02
N HIS A 164 -1.68 -26.90 -2.04
CA HIS A 164 -1.90 -28.10 -2.82
C HIS A 164 -1.93 -27.76 -4.31
N TYR A 165 -1.09 -28.44 -5.08
CA TYR A 165 -1.08 -28.31 -6.54
C TYR A 165 -2.07 -29.28 -7.15
N ASN A 166 -3.12 -28.77 -7.79
CA ASN A 166 -4.09 -29.57 -8.54
C ASN A 166 -3.93 -29.31 -10.04
N GLN A 167 -3.14 -30.14 -10.70
CA GLN A 167 -2.84 -30.01 -12.13
C GLN A 167 -4.10 -29.98 -13.00
N THR A 168 -5.10 -30.80 -12.67
CA THR A 168 -6.34 -30.91 -13.43
C THR A 168 -7.15 -29.62 -13.38
N GLU A 169 -7.34 -29.06 -12.18
CA GLU A 169 -8.09 -27.83 -12.02
C GLU A 169 -7.34 -26.62 -12.61
N ILE A 170 -6.03 -26.55 -12.44
CA ILE A 170 -5.22 -25.49 -13.05
C ILE A 170 -5.32 -25.53 -14.58
N ARG A 171 -5.20 -26.74 -15.16
CA ARG A 171 -5.32 -26.90 -16.62
C ARG A 171 -6.71 -26.51 -17.13
N LYS A 172 -7.75 -26.82 -16.38
CA LYS A 172 -9.13 -26.44 -16.70
C LYS A 172 -9.29 -24.91 -16.70
N LEU A 173 -8.80 -24.23 -15.64
CA LEU A 173 -8.83 -22.77 -15.55
C LEU A 173 -8.02 -22.11 -16.67
N MET A 174 -6.82 -22.61 -16.95
CA MET A 174 -5.98 -22.10 -18.04
C MET A 174 -6.70 -22.20 -19.40
N LEU A 175 -7.40 -23.31 -19.65
CA LEU A 175 -8.18 -23.49 -20.89
C LEU A 175 -9.37 -22.53 -20.96
N GLN A 176 -10.07 -22.31 -19.83
CA GLN A 176 -11.17 -21.37 -19.75
C GLN A 176 -10.73 -19.93 -20.02
N ASP A 177 -9.57 -19.55 -19.49
CA ASP A 177 -9.00 -18.19 -19.63
C ASP A 177 -8.16 -18.01 -20.90
N GLY A 178 -8.02 -19.03 -21.73
CA GLY A 178 -7.23 -18.97 -22.97
C GLY A 178 -5.72 -18.86 -22.74
N VAL A 179 -5.21 -19.25 -21.58
CA VAL A 179 -3.79 -19.23 -21.22
C VAL A 179 -3.11 -20.47 -21.79
N LEU A 180 -2.44 -20.32 -22.95
CA LEU A 180 -1.81 -21.43 -23.66
C LEU A 180 -0.27 -21.37 -23.65
N THR A 181 0.31 -20.33 -23.09
CA THR A 181 1.76 -20.06 -23.17
C THR A 181 2.58 -20.68 -22.03
N VAL A 182 1.92 -21.17 -20.98
CA VAL A 182 2.57 -21.76 -19.81
C VAL A 182 2.24 -23.25 -19.75
N THR A 183 3.24 -24.10 -19.54
CA THR A 183 2.99 -25.53 -19.38
C THR A 183 2.65 -25.88 -17.94
N THR A 184 1.75 -26.84 -17.75
CA THR A 184 1.39 -27.33 -16.40
C THR A 184 2.58 -27.96 -15.70
N THR A 185 3.52 -28.54 -16.45
CA THR A 185 4.75 -29.14 -15.91
C THR A 185 5.69 -28.07 -15.31
N ASP A 186 5.86 -26.94 -16.00
CA ASP A 186 6.67 -25.82 -15.49
C ASP A 186 6.05 -25.24 -14.21
N LEU A 187 4.72 -25.13 -14.16
CA LEU A 187 3.99 -24.67 -12.98
C LEU A 187 4.16 -25.64 -11.80
N GLU A 188 4.04 -26.94 -12.05
CA GLU A 188 4.23 -27.98 -11.04
C GLU A 188 5.64 -27.93 -10.45
N GLN A 189 6.65 -27.83 -11.30
CA GLN A 189 8.04 -27.74 -10.84
C GLN A 189 8.30 -26.48 -10.00
N ARG A 190 7.77 -25.33 -10.42
CA ARG A 190 7.89 -24.08 -9.66
C ARG A 190 7.15 -24.16 -8.32
N PHE A 191 5.95 -24.73 -8.32
CA PHE A 191 5.16 -24.92 -7.12
C PHE A 191 5.87 -25.86 -6.13
N ASN A 192 6.40 -26.97 -6.58
CA ASN A 192 7.16 -27.91 -5.74
C ASN A 192 8.41 -27.25 -5.15
N ASN A 193 9.13 -26.42 -5.92
CA ASN A 193 10.29 -25.68 -5.44
C ASN A 193 9.91 -24.72 -4.31
N ILE A 194 8.76 -24.04 -4.43
CA ILE A 194 8.25 -23.14 -3.38
C ILE A 194 7.90 -23.94 -2.12
N ILE A 195 7.13 -25.01 -2.25
CA ILE A 195 6.72 -25.85 -1.09
C ILE A 195 7.92 -26.43 -0.36
N THR A 196 8.93 -26.91 -1.09
CA THR A 196 10.15 -27.46 -0.48
C THR A 196 10.90 -26.40 0.34
N SER A 197 10.94 -25.15 -0.14
CA SER A 197 11.62 -24.06 0.58
C SER A 197 10.90 -23.63 1.89
N PHE A 198 9.64 -24.00 2.09
CA PHE A 198 8.91 -23.77 3.34
C PHE A 198 9.00 -24.93 4.33
N SER A 199 9.60 -26.05 3.92
CA SER A 199 9.70 -27.25 4.75
C SER A 199 11.06 -27.39 5.43
N GLU A 200 12.00 -26.51 5.13
CA GLU A 200 13.31 -26.34 5.75
C GLU A 200 13.26 -25.20 6.79
#